data_3fc963572b92ce10ee964237a47cd56c
#
_entry.id   3fc963572b92ce10ee964237a47cd56c
#
_cell.length_a   1.000
_cell.length_b   1.000
_cell.length_c   1.000
_cell.angle_alpha   90.00
_cell.angle_beta   90.00
_cell.angle_gamma   90.00
#
_symmetry.space_group_name_H-M   'P 1'
#
loop_
_entity.id
_entity.type
_entity.pdbx_description
1 polymer ?
#
loop_
_entity_poly.entity_id
_entity_poly.type
_entity_poly.pdbx_seq_one_letter_code
_entity_poly.pdbx_strand_id
1 'polypeptide(L)'
;MIFKRNTIVTTNHLRSAYDNGSFSFGNSGAFCVICLVGSCRIVPILNYFRAYNDLNGHPFELLCFNPVEFWQGPGTDIGEIAAERLKDYRFKHVDTLICESLRNYGPLNTFNDLPQNLFTTLDCNPEATFRIPNWHGMLFYDTEVENYNKEYAALSRTDRIAMLRTVTALYKTKFLNRCAKSSFPELSQWTEDNWLTTRLGWTSEHVSRTLSWKFFELICRDMGITITQELANHPFCVCDPYAATGAAVNDLDREANNWKY
;
A
#
# COMPACT_ATOMS: atom_id res chain seq x y z
N MET A 1 -0.62 -22.65 3.37
CA MET A 1 0.82 -23.00 3.20
C MET A 1 1.59 -22.18 4.22
N ILE A 2 2.20 -22.82 5.22
CA ILE A 2 2.96 -22.14 6.29
C ILE A 2 4.37 -21.94 5.77
N PHE A 3 4.75 -20.70 5.49
CA PHE A 3 6.11 -20.40 5.04
C PHE A 3 7.08 -20.39 6.22
N LYS A 4 8.18 -21.13 6.05
CA LYS A 4 9.25 -21.22 7.04
C LYS A 4 9.93 -19.86 7.26
N ARG A 5 10.34 -19.64 8.51
CA ARG A 5 11.06 -18.48 9.04
C ARG A 5 12.23 -18.02 8.16
N ASN A 6 12.47 -16.71 8.14
CA ASN A 6 13.72 -16.06 7.76
C ASN A 6 14.00 -15.84 6.27
N THR A 7 13.01 -15.56 5.44
CA THR A 7 13.29 -15.07 4.10
C THR A 7 13.02 -13.58 4.05
N ILE A 8 14.05 -12.77 3.76
CA ILE A 8 13.89 -11.37 3.36
C ILE A 8 13.03 -11.41 2.10
N VAL A 9 11.81 -10.91 2.19
CA VAL A 9 10.90 -10.89 1.04
C VAL A 9 11.33 -9.73 0.16
N THR A 10 12.15 -10.04 -0.85
CA THR A 10 12.36 -9.15 -1.98
C THR A 10 11.14 -9.21 -2.88
N THR A 11 10.96 -8.22 -3.76
CA THR A 11 9.86 -8.19 -4.75
C THR A 11 9.76 -9.47 -5.58
N ASN A 12 10.88 -10.16 -5.82
CA ASN A 12 10.91 -11.43 -6.56
C ASN A 12 10.37 -12.61 -5.73
N HIS A 13 10.60 -12.63 -4.41
CA HIS A 13 10.01 -13.62 -3.52
C HIS A 13 8.51 -13.39 -3.30
N LEU A 14 8.06 -12.14 -3.36
CA LEU A 14 6.64 -11.84 -3.39
C LEU A 14 5.97 -12.43 -4.62
N ARG A 15 6.55 -12.32 -5.82
CA ARG A 15 5.99 -12.94 -7.03
C ARG A 15 5.79 -14.44 -6.89
N SER A 16 6.72 -15.18 -6.31
CA SER A 16 6.60 -16.63 -6.13
C SER A 16 5.61 -17.03 -5.02
N ALA A 17 5.35 -16.15 -4.04
CA ALA A 17 4.35 -16.37 -3.00
C ALA A 17 2.93 -15.96 -3.44
N TYR A 18 2.84 -15.15 -4.49
CA TYR A 18 1.60 -14.60 -5.04
C TYR A 18 0.84 -15.56 -5.97
N ASP A 19 1.37 -16.73 -6.30
CA ASP A 19 0.72 -17.67 -7.26
C ASP A 19 -0.71 -18.02 -6.87
N ASN A 20 -1.14 -17.75 -5.63
CA ASN A 20 -2.49 -17.96 -5.14
C ASN A 20 -3.19 -16.68 -4.63
N GLY A 21 -2.58 -15.49 -4.74
CA GLY A 21 -3.16 -14.18 -4.36
C GLY A 21 -3.42 -13.96 -2.87
N SER A 22 -3.06 -14.92 -2.02
CA SER A 22 -3.22 -14.82 -0.58
C SER A 22 -2.17 -15.67 0.16
N PHE A 23 -1.75 -15.23 1.31
CA PHE A 23 -0.79 -15.95 2.15
C PHE A 23 -0.97 -15.62 3.63
N SER A 24 -0.54 -16.56 4.49
CA SER A 24 -0.58 -16.45 5.94
C SER A 24 0.84 -16.49 6.51
N PHE A 25 1.10 -15.63 7.47
CA PHE A 25 2.35 -15.62 8.24
C PHE A 25 2.01 -15.65 9.73
N GLY A 26 2.66 -16.52 10.48
CA GLY A 26 2.50 -16.58 11.92
C GLY A 26 2.11 -17.96 12.44
N ASN A 27 1.71 -17.99 13.69
CA ASN A 27 1.40 -19.23 14.42
C ASN A 27 -0.11 -19.33 14.63
N SER A 28 -0.69 -20.51 14.47
CA SER A 28 -2.12 -20.78 14.69
C SER A 28 -2.58 -20.58 16.15
N GLY A 29 -1.70 -20.13 17.03
CA GLY A 29 -1.96 -19.76 18.41
C GLY A 29 -1.74 -18.27 18.71
N ALA A 30 -1.70 -17.42 17.68
CA ALA A 30 -1.59 -15.97 17.84
C ALA A 30 -2.80 -15.39 18.60
N PHE A 31 -2.55 -14.34 19.37
CA PHE A 31 -3.59 -13.65 20.16
C PHE A 31 -4.50 -12.77 19.31
N CYS A 32 -4.04 -12.37 18.11
CA CYS A 32 -4.76 -11.48 17.24
C CYS A 32 -4.47 -11.81 15.77
N VAL A 33 -5.49 -11.83 14.94
CA VAL A 33 -5.41 -12.05 13.50
C VAL A 33 -5.58 -10.72 12.76
N ILE A 34 -4.53 -10.30 12.05
CA ILE A 34 -4.54 -9.10 11.24
C ILE A 34 -4.64 -9.50 9.75
N CYS A 35 -5.68 -9.04 9.09
CA CYS A 35 -5.84 -9.21 7.65
C CYS A 35 -5.49 -7.91 6.92
N LEU A 36 -4.58 -8.00 5.96
CA LEU A 36 -4.21 -6.90 5.09
C LEU A 36 -4.79 -7.13 3.68
N VAL A 37 -5.58 -6.19 3.21
CA VAL A 37 -6.20 -6.24 1.88
C VAL A 37 -5.76 -5.06 1.05
N GLY A 38 -5.09 -5.32 -0.05
CA GLY A 38 -4.60 -4.24 -0.92
C GLY A 38 -3.72 -4.76 -2.04
N SER A 39 -3.17 -3.83 -2.79
CA SER A 39 -2.20 -4.10 -3.86
C SER A 39 -0.77 -4.23 -3.31
N CYS A 40 0.21 -4.20 -4.21
CA CYS A 40 1.63 -4.17 -3.84
C CYS A 40 1.98 -3.08 -2.80
N ARG A 41 1.20 -2.01 -2.70
CA ARG A 41 1.40 -0.89 -1.76
C ARG A 41 1.19 -1.25 -0.29
N ILE A 42 0.50 -2.35 0.01
CA ILE A 42 0.31 -2.83 1.39
C ILE A 42 1.49 -3.66 1.88
N VAL A 43 2.34 -4.13 0.98
CA VAL A 43 3.48 -5.00 1.29
C VAL A 43 4.47 -4.40 2.30
N PRO A 44 4.83 -3.10 2.24
CA PRO A 44 5.69 -2.52 3.26
C PRO A 44 5.07 -2.63 4.66
N ILE A 45 3.76 -2.38 4.79
CA ILE A 45 3.05 -2.46 6.07
C ILE A 45 3.05 -3.90 6.60
N LEU A 46 2.81 -4.88 5.73
CA LEU A 46 2.95 -6.30 6.09
C LEU A 46 4.35 -6.61 6.63
N ASN A 47 5.39 -6.11 5.97
CA ASN A 47 6.77 -6.32 6.42
C ASN A 47 7.04 -5.68 7.79
N TYR A 48 6.45 -4.53 8.11
CA TYR A 48 6.59 -3.90 9.42
C TYR A 48 5.91 -4.72 10.52
N PHE A 49 4.74 -5.28 10.27
CA PHE A 49 4.10 -6.22 11.20
C PHE A 49 4.88 -7.53 11.36
N ARG A 50 5.54 -8.01 10.31
CA ARG A 50 6.44 -9.17 10.41
C ARG A 50 7.64 -8.85 11.29
N ALA A 51 8.27 -7.68 11.12
CA ALA A 51 9.33 -7.23 12.00
C ALA A 51 8.88 -7.15 13.46
N TYR A 52 7.68 -6.62 13.70
CA TYR A 52 7.10 -6.59 15.02
C TYR A 52 6.91 -8.01 15.61
N ASN A 53 6.41 -8.93 14.81
CA ASN A 53 6.27 -10.35 15.21
C ASN A 53 7.61 -10.98 15.58
N ASP A 54 8.64 -10.76 14.76
CA ASP A 54 9.98 -11.33 15.00
C ASP A 54 10.58 -10.84 16.34
N LEU A 55 10.32 -9.59 16.71
CA LEU A 55 10.81 -9.01 17.96
C LEU A 55 9.97 -9.35 19.19
N ASN A 56 8.69 -9.68 19.02
CA ASN A 56 7.75 -9.81 20.13
C ASN A 56 7.16 -11.23 20.28
N GLY A 57 7.79 -12.26 19.73
CA GLY A 57 7.38 -13.64 19.90
C GLY A 57 6.12 -14.02 19.10
N HIS A 58 5.87 -13.36 17.99
CA HIS A 58 4.78 -13.63 17.05
C HIS A 58 3.35 -13.48 17.64
N PRO A 59 3.00 -12.31 18.19
CA PRO A 59 1.67 -12.09 18.75
C PRO A 59 0.56 -12.03 17.69
N PHE A 60 0.90 -11.80 16.41
CA PHE A 60 -0.06 -11.68 15.33
C PHE A 60 0.03 -12.86 14.35
N GLU A 61 -1.12 -13.38 13.95
CA GLU A 61 -1.26 -14.08 12.67
C GLU A 61 -1.55 -13.04 11.60
N LEU A 62 -0.73 -13.01 10.53
CA LEU A 62 -0.84 -12.05 9.46
C LEU A 62 -1.41 -12.74 8.23
N LEU A 63 -2.58 -12.31 7.81
CA LEU A 63 -3.21 -12.71 6.56
C LEU A 63 -3.05 -11.58 5.54
N CYS A 64 -2.71 -11.88 4.31
CA CYS A 64 -2.64 -10.88 3.27
C CYS A 64 -3.42 -11.33 2.05
N PHE A 65 -4.21 -10.44 1.51
CA PHE A 65 -5.01 -10.66 0.33
C PHE A 65 -4.79 -9.53 -0.69
N ASN A 66 -4.33 -9.90 -1.90
CA ASN A 66 -4.13 -8.96 -2.98
C ASN A 66 -5.17 -9.19 -4.09
N PRO A 67 -6.24 -8.39 -4.16
CA PRO A 67 -7.28 -8.56 -5.18
C PRO A 67 -6.79 -8.32 -6.60
N VAL A 68 -5.67 -7.62 -6.79
CA VAL A 68 -5.11 -7.36 -8.13
C VAL A 68 -4.65 -8.64 -8.82
N GLU A 69 -4.17 -9.63 -8.05
CA GLU A 69 -3.72 -10.92 -8.59
C GLU A 69 -4.85 -11.76 -9.19
N PHE A 70 -6.10 -11.46 -8.87
CA PHE A 70 -7.27 -12.14 -9.42
C PHE A 70 -7.83 -11.43 -10.66
N TRP A 71 -7.34 -10.25 -10.98
CA TRP A 71 -7.85 -9.49 -12.12
C TRP A 71 -7.30 -10.05 -13.45
N GLN A 72 -8.19 -10.57 -14.26
CA GLN A 72 -7.87 -11.18 -15.57
C GLN A 72 -8.25 -10.26 -16.74
N GLY A 73 -8.68 -9.03 -16.46
CA GLY A 73 -9.12 -8.07 -17.46
C GLY A 73 -10.55 -7.54 -17.22
N PRO A 74 -11.03 -6.65 -18.10
CA PRO A 74 -12.40 -6.14 -18.02
C PRO A 74 -13.42 -7.27 -18.02
N GLY A 75 -14.35 -7.25 -17.07
CA GLY A 75 -15.39 -8.29 -16.91
C GLY A 75 -15.02 -9.43 -15.95
N THR A 76 -13.83 -9.44 -15.38
CA THR A 76 -13.48 -10.42 -14.33
C THR A 76 -14.35 -10.18 -13.09
N ASP A 77 -15.09 -11.19 -12.66
CA ASP A 77 -15.72 -11.19 -11.35
C ASP A 77 -14.71 -11.62 -10.29
N ILE A 78 -14.00 -10.63 -9.76
CA ILE A 78 -13.00 -10.84 -8.71
C ILE A 78 -13.66 -11.39 -7.44
N GLY A 79 -14.91 -11.00 -7.16
CA GLY A 79 -15.63 -11.47 -5.99
C GLY A 79 -15.89 -12.96 -6.04
N GLU A 80 -16.32 -13.49 -7.17
CA GLU A 80 -16.55 -14.93 -7.35
C GLU A 80 -15.25 -15.71 -7.24
N ILE A 81 -14.20 -15.27 -7.95
CA ILE A 81 -12.87 -15.92 -7.91
C ILE A 81 -12.29 -15.86 -6.48
N ALA A 82 -12.40 -14.73 -5.81
CA ALA A 82 -11.94 -14.58 -4.44
C ALA A 82 -12.72 -15.50 -3.49
N ALA A 83 -14.04 -15.52 -3.57
CA ALA A 83 -14.89 -16.38 -2.74
C ALA A 83 -14.54 -17.85 -2.89
N GLU A 84 -14.27 -18.31 -4.11
CA GLU A 84 -13.86 -19.68 -4.37
C GLU A 84 -12.49 -20.01 -3.77
N ARG A 85 -11.49 -19.15 -4.01
CA ARG A 85 -10.10 -19.37 -3.55
C ARG A 85 -9.91 -19.17 -2.06
N LEU A 86 -10.78 -18.37 -1.43
CA LEU A 86 -10.68 -18.02 0.00
C LEU A 86 -11.50 -18.95 0.89
N LYS A 87 -12.23 -19.94 0.33
CA LYS A 87 -13.02 -20.89 1.13
C LYS A 87 -12.26 -21.60 2.25
N ASP A 88 -10.96 -21.80 2.04
CA ASP A 88 -10.09 -22.52 2.97
C ASP A 88 -9.34 -21.60 3.94
N TYR A 89 -9.52 -20.26 3.84
CA TYR A 89 -8.81 -19.30 4.68
C TYR A 89 -9.60 -18.93 5.93
N ARG A 90 -8.83 -18.60 7.01
CA ARG A 90 -9.36 -18.33 8.35
C ARG A 90 -9.90 -16.90 8.50
N PHE A 91 -10.49 -16.31 7.46
CA PHE A 91 -10.99 -14.93 7.54
C PHE A 91 -12.11 -14.73 8.56
N LYS A 92 -12.80 -15.80 8.97
CA LYS A 92 -13.84 -15.75 9.99
C LYS A 92 -13.37 -15.24 11.36
N HIS A 93 -12.06 -15.31 11.62
CA HIS A 93 -11.44 -14.93 12.88
C HIS A 93 -10.51 -13.72 12.74
N VAL A 94 -10.80 -12.81 11.80
CA VAL A 94 -10.03 -11.59 11.66
C VAL A 94 -10.46 -10.59 12.74
N ASP A 95 -9.50 -10.22 13.59
CA ASP A 95 -9.71 -9.21 14.64
C ASP A 95 -9.49 -7.81 14.11
N THR A 96 -8.50 -7.65 13.23
CA THR A 96 -8.17 -6.37 12.64
C THR A 96 -8.06 -6.47 11.12
N LEU A 97 -8.77 -5.60 10.41
CA LEU A 97 -8.68 -5.44 8.97
C LEU A 97 -7.95 -4.16 8.61
N ILE A 98 -6.90 -4.26 7.80
CA ILE A 98 -6.22 -3.14 7.19
C ILE A 98 -6.46 -3.19 5.69
N CYS A 99 -7.17 -2.23 5.13
CA CYS A 99 -7.51 -2.24 3.71
C CYS A 99 -7.08 -0.96 3.00
N GLU A 100 -6.54 -1.13 1.79
CA GLU A 100 -6.30 -0.02 0.87
C GLU A 100 -7.64 0.43 0.25
N SER A 101 -7.80 1.73 -0.01
CA SER A 101 -8.94 2.26 -0.76
C SER A 101 -8.87 1.85 -2.21
N LEU A 102 -9.47 0.73 -2.56
CA LEU A 102 -9.47 0.13 -3.91
C LEU A 102 -10.72 0.51 -4.68
N ARG A 103 -10.57 0.73 -5.99
CA ARG A 103 -11.67 0.92 -6.96
C ARG A 103 -11.65 -0.20 -8.00
N ASN A 104 -12.82 -0.41 -8.63
CA ASN A 104 -13.00 -1.28 -9.80
C ASN A 104 -12.76 -2.78 -9.55
N TYR A 105 -12.85 -3.21 -8.31
CA TYR A 105 -12.71 -4.62 -7.95
C TYR A 105 -14.04 -5.25 -7.49
N GLY A 106 -15.17 -4.78 -8.05
CA GLY A 106 -16.50 -5.31 -7.72
C GLY A 106 -16.79 -5.28 -6.22
N PRO A 107 -17.16 -6.41 -5.60
CA PRO A 107 -17.47 -6.48 -4.17
C PRO A 107 -16.28 -6.16 -3.26
N LEU A 108 -15.06 -6.12 -3.77
CA LEU A 108 -13.86 -5.71 -3.02
C LEU A 108 -13.56 -4.22 -3.13
N ASN A 109 -14.48 -3.43 -3.70
CA ASN A 109 -14.34 -1.98 -3.80
C ASN A 109 -14.48 -1.33 -2.43
N THR A 110 -13.37 -0.83 -1.89
CA THR A 110 -13.30 -0.16 -0.57
C THR A 110 -13.18 1.36 -0.66
N PHE A 111 -13.38 1.93 -1.86
CA PHE A 111 -13.09 3.35 -2.10
C PHE A 111 -14.15 4.28 -1.52
N ASN A 112 -15.43 4.04 -1.82
CA ASN A 112 -16.52 4.92 -1.43
C ASN A 112 -17.29 4.39 -0.23
N ASP A 113 -17.52 3.09 -0.23
CA ASP A 113 -18.24 2.41 0.84
C ASP A 113 -17.25 1.59 1.61
N LEU A 114 -17.40 1.69 2.88
CA LEU A 114 -16.59 0.94 3.80
C LEU A 114 -16.67 -0.57 3.52
N PRO A 115 -15.81 -1.27 4.16
CA PRO A 115 -15.51 -2.67 3.99
C PRO A 115 -16.68 -3.64 4.19
N GLN A 116 -17.95 -3.20 4.29
CA GLN A 116 -19.08 -4.10 4.39
C GLN A 116 -19.12 -5.13 3.26
N ASN A 117 -18.84 -4.69 2.03
CA ASN A 117 -18.74 -5.62 0.90
C ASN A 117 -17.58 -6.60 1.08
N LEU A 118 -16.46 -6.10 1.61
CA LEU A 118 -15.29 -6.91 1.93
C LEU A 118 -15.59 -7.88 3.07
N PHE A 119 -16.26 -7.45 4.13
CA PHE A 119 -16.67 -8.32 5.24
C PHE A 119 -17.58 -9.45 4.75
N THR A 120 -18.55 -9.13 3.89
CA THR A 120 -19.44 -10.15 3.30
C THR A 120 -18.66 -11.11 2.43
N THR A 121 -17.74 -10.62 1.59
CA THR A 121 -16.94 -11.46 0.68
C THR A 121 -15.98 -12.36 1.44
N LEU A 122 -15.34 -11.85 2.48
CA LEU A 122 -14.39 -12.59 3.32
C LEU A 122 -15.08 -13.37 4.45
N ASP A 123 -16.39 -13.21 4.63
CA ASP A 123 -17.16 -13.79 5.76
C ASP A 123 -16.49 -13.47 7.10
N CYS A 124 -16.11 -12.20 7.31
CA CYS A 124 -15.46 -11.74 8.53
C CYS A 124 -16.18 -10.55 9.18
N ASN A 125 -15.97 -10.39 10.48
CA ASN A 125 -16.50 -9.26 11.26
C ASN A 125 -15.42 -8.74 12.21
N PRO A 126 -14.42 -8.00 11.70
CA PRO A 126 -13.29 -7.54 12.49
C PRO A 126 -13.72 -6.52 13.56
N GLU A 127 -13.04 -6.56 14.71
CA GLU A 127 -13.24 -5.60 15.80
C GLU A 127 -12.73 -4.20 15.42
N ALA A 128 -11.66 -4.15 14.63
CA ALA A 128 -11.07 -2.90 14.14
C ALA A 128 -10.86 -2.94 12.61
N THR A 129 -11.09 -1.80 11.97
CA THR A 129 -10.87 -1.64 10.53
C THR A 129 -10.13 -0.34 10.25
N PHE A 130 -8.99 -0.45 9.57
CA PHE A 130 -8.19 0.69 9.13
C PHE A 130 -8.18 0.76 7.61
N ARG A 131 -8.68 1.86 7.08
CA ARG A 131 -8.65 2.16 5.65
C ARG A 131 -7.51 3.14 5.37
N ILE A 132 -6.50 2.69 4.61
CA ILE A 132 -5.41 3.55 4.15
C ILE A 132 -5.71 4.14 2.76
N PRO A 133 -5.23 5.36 2.46
CA PRO A 133 -5.46 5.97 1.16
C PRO A 133 -4.67 5.26 0.06
N ASN A 134 -5.30 5.11 -1.10
CA ASN A 134 -4.66 4.58 -2.29
C ASN A 134 -3.71 5.61 -2.92
N TRP A 135 -2.49 5.20 -3.23
CA TRP A 135 -1.47 6.04 -3.85
C TRP A 135 -1.56 6.10 -5.38
N HIS A 136 -2.29 5.22 -6.02
CA HIS A 136 -2.31 5.07 -7.48
C HIS A 136 -2.44 6.38 -8.25
N GLY A 137 -1.56 6.58 -9.21
CA GLY A 137 -1.52 7.76 -10.08
C GLY A 137 -1.20 9.07 -9.35
N MET A 138 -0.44 9.05 -8.26
CA MET A 138 -0.22 10.22 -7.42
C MET A 138 0.94 11.11 -7.84
N LEU A 139 1.97 10.52 -8.42
CA LEU A 139 3.12 11.26 -8.92
C LEU A 139 3.40 10.85 -10.36
N PHE A 140 3.71 11.85 -11.18
CA PHE A 140 4.25 11.63 -12.51
C PHE A 140 5.62 12.26 -12.56
N TYR A 141 6.62 11.43 -12.69
CA TYR A 141 7.98 11.87 -12.95
C TYR A 141 8.18 12.07 -14.45
N ASP A 142 8.99 13.03 -14.81
CA ASP A 142 9.31 13.35 -16.20
C ASP A 142 9.71 12.11 -17.00
N THR A 143 10.65 11.34 -16.46
CA THR A 143 11.12 10.08 -17.09
C THR A 143 10.03 9.02 -17.20
N GLU A 144 9.11 8.95 -16.24
CA GLU A 144 7.99 8.02 -16.28
C GLU A 144 6.99 8.41 -17.37
N VAL A 145 6.63 9.69 -17.44
CA VAL A 145 5.71 10.19 -18.49
C VAL A 145 6.31 10.05 -19.86
N GLU A 146 7.59 10.37 -20.04
CA GLU A 146 8.32 10.26 -21.31
C GLU A 146 8.29 8.82 -21.86
N ASN A 147 8.45 7.83 -21.00
CA ASN A 147 8.43 6.41 -21.40
C ASN A 147 7.05 5.94 -21.89
N TYR A 148 5.97 6.52 -21.42
CA TYR A 148 4.61 6.09 -21.74
C TYR A 148 3.86 7.01 -22.71
N ASN A 149 4.36 8.22 -22.96
CA ASN A 149 3.67 9.22 -23.77
C ASN A 149 4.61 9.89 -24.79
N LYS A 150 4.52 9.45 -26.04
CA LYS A 150 5.34 9.99 -27.14
C LYS A 150 5.06 11.49 -27.44
N GLU A 151 3.82 11.94 -27.24
CA GLU A 151 3.46 13.34 -27.43
C GLU A 151 4.14 14.21 -26.38
N TYR A 152 4.17 13.74 -25.14
CA TYR A 152 4.90 14.40 -24.07
C TYR A 152 6.40 14.49 -24.36
N ALA A 153 7.01 13.42 -24.85
CA ALA A 153 8.43 13.38 -25.20
C ALA A 153 8.80 14.42 -26.28
N ALA A 154 7.84 14.78 -27.15
CA ALA A 154 8.01 15.79 -28.21
C ALA A 154 7.81 17.23 -27.73
N LEU A 155 7.34 17.47 -26.51
CA LEU A 155 7.10 18.80 -25.98
C LEU A 155 8.41 19.56 -25.70
N SER A 156 8.33 20.89 -25.76
CA SER A 156 9.41 21.76 -25.27
C SER A 156 9.62 21.57 -23.76
N ARG A 157 10.81 21.92 -23.27
CA ARG A 157 11.10 21.88 -21.84
C ARG A 157 10.08 22.67 -21.01
N THR A 158 9.69 23.85 -21.48
CA THR A 158 8.71 24.73 -20.83
C THR A 158 7.34 24.06 -20.74
N ASP A 159 6.88 23.43 -21.83
CA ASP A 159 5.59 22.77 -21.88
C ASP A 159 5.57 21.50 -21.01
N ARG A 160 6.68 20.75 -20.97
CA ARG A 160 6.85 19.59 -20.06
C ARG A 160 6.73 20.03 -18.60
N ILE A 161 7.39 21.10 -18.19
CA ILE A 161 7.31 21.66 -16.84
C ILE A 161 5.87 22.09 -16.50
N ALA A 162 5.21 22.79 -17.42
CA ALA A 162 3.82 23.23 -17.21
C ALA A 162 2.87 22.04 -17.05
N MET A 163 3.03 21.01 -17.87
CA MET A 163 2.24 19.79 -17.79
C MET A 163 2.48 19.03 -16.48
N LEU A 164 3.74 18.77 -16.11
CA LEU A 164 4.10 18.10 -14.86
C LEU A 164 3.52 18.83 -13.65
N ARG A 165 3.65 20.15 -13.59
CA ARG A 165 3.10 20.99 -12.53
C ARG A 165 1.59 20.81 -12.40
N THR A 166 0.88 20.86 -13.52
CA THR A 166 -0.58 20.73 -13.55
C THR A 166 -1.02 19.35 -13.09
N VAL A 167 -0.38 18.32 -13.63
CA VAL A 167 -0.72 16.92 -13.32
C VAL A 167 -0.40 16.59 -11.88
N THR A 168 0.77 16.98 -11.39
CA THR A 168 1.17 16.73 -9.99
C THR A 168 0.25 17.44 -8.99
N ALA A 169 -0.14 18.71 -9.28
CA ALA A 169 -1.08 19.45 -8.44
C ALA A 169 -2.45 18.74 -8.37
N LEU A 170 -2.96 18.26 -9.52
CA LEU A 170 -4.20 17.51 -9.58
C LEU A 170 -4.15 16.23 -8.74
N TYR A 171 -3.08 15.47 -8.88
CA TYR A 171 -2.94 14.20 -8.15
C TYR A 171 -2.65 14.41 -6.66
N LYS A 172 -1.89 15.44 -6.30
CA LYS A 172 -1.75 15.86 -4.90
C LYS A 172 -3.12 16.10 -4.27
N THR A 173 -3.96 16.92 -4.92
CA THR A 173 -5.33 17.20 -4.45
C THR A 173 -6.16 15.92 -4.31
N LYS A 174 -6.09 15.01 -5.29
CA LYS A 174 -6.78 13.72 -5.21
C LYS A 174 -6.30 12.88 -4.03
N PHE A 175 -4.99 12.85 -3.76
CA PHE A 175 -4.44 12.10 -2.64
C PHE A 175 -4.86 12.68 -1.29
N LEU A 176 -4.79 13.99 -1.12
CA LEU A 176 -5.26 14.68 0.08
C LEU A 176 -6.74 14.38 0.37
N ASN A 177 -7.58 14.38 -0.66
CA ASN A 177 -8.99 13.99 -0.55
C ASN A 177 -9.16 12.51 -0.14
N ARG A 178 -8.28 11.61 -0.58
CA ARG A 178 -8.28 10.21 -0.14
C ARG A 178 -7.82 10.07 1.31
N CYS A 179 -6.80 10.84 1.72
CA CYS A 179 -6.38 10.91 3.11
C CYS A 179 -7.52 11.34 4.03
N ALA A 180 -8.22 12.42 3.67
CA ALA A 180 -9.35 12.92 4.44
C ALA A 180 -10.51 11.90 4.61
N LYS A 181 -10.63 10.96 3.67
CA LYS A 181 -11.63 9.87 3.68
C LYS A 181 -11.11 8.56 4.24
N SER A 182 -9.84 8.48 4.61
CA SER A 182 -9.23 7.30 5.22
C SER A 182 -9.53 7.21 6.72
N SER A 183 -9.03 6.20 7.38
CA SER A 183 -9.07 6.12 8.86
C SER A 183 -8.20 7.17 9.54
N PHE A 184 -7.34 7.85 8.78
CA PHE A 184 -6.32 8.77 9.29
C PHE A 184 -6.39 10.12 8.55
N PRO A 185 -7.42 10.97 8.79
CA PRO A 185 -7.58 12.23 8.09
C PRO A 185 -6.41 13.21 8.30
N GLU A 186 -5.69 13.10 9.42
CA GLU A 186 -4.47 13.87 9.72
C GLU A 186 -3.33 13.62 8.71
N LEU A 187 -3.37 12.54 7.94
CA LEU A 187 -2.44 12.31 6.83
C LEU A 187 -2.49 13.43 5.78
N SER A 188 -3.63 14.11 5.64
CA SER A 188 -3.73 15.24 4.71
C SER A 188 -2.75 16.34 5.08
N GLN A 189 -2.75 16.79 6.33
CA GLN A 189 -1.84 17.83 6.81
C GLN A 189 -0.39 17.34 6.80
N TRP A 190 -0.15 16.12 7.29
CA TRP A 190 1.21 15.55 7.26
C TRP A 190 1.77 15.48 5.83
N THR A 191 0.94 15.10 4.84
CA THR A 191 1.34 15.07 3.43
C THR A 191 1.66 16.47 2.90
N GLU A 192 0.83 17.46 3.23
CA GLU A 192 1.09 18.86 2.86
C GLU A 192 2.44 19.33 3.38
N ASP A 193 2.73 19.11 4.65
CA ASP A 193 3.95 19.55 5.33
C ASP A 193 5.22 18.91 4.75
N ASN A 194 5.10 17.67 4.26
CA ASN A 194 6.23 16.89 3.75
C ASN A 194 6.35 16.88 2.22
N TRP A 195 5.36 17.40 1.48
CA TRP A 195 5.29 17.29 0.02
C TRP A 195 6.50 17.83 -0.72
N LEU A 196 7.07 18.93 -0.24
CA LEU A 196 8.19 19.60 -0.92
C LEU A 196 9.57 19.09 -0.49
N THR A 197 9.67 18.46 0.67
CA THR A 197 10.95 18.14 1.31
C THR A 197 11.23 16.65 1.41
N THR A 198 10.19 15.84 1.24
CA THR A 198 10.27 14.40 1.45
C THR A 198 9.72 13.66 0.23
N ARG A 199 10.45 12.69 -0.27
CA ARG A 199 9.97 11.82 -1.33
C ARG A 199 8.91 10.88 -0.78
N LEU A 200 7.65 11.04 -1.21
CA LEU A 200 6.50 10.25 -0.75
C LEU A 200 6.18 9.05 -1.65
N GLY A 201 6.68 9.03 -2.86
CA GLY A 201 6.51 7.92 -3.79
C GLY A 201 7.72 7.68 -4.67
N TRP A 202 7.89 6.44 -5.12
CA TRP A 202 8.94 6.03 -6.04
C TRP A 202 8.49 6.12 -7.49
N THR A 203 7.23 5.82 -7.74
CA THR A 203 6.56 5.89 -9.03
C THR A 203 5.12 6.34 -8.83
N SER A 204 4.35 6.47 -9.91
CA SER A 204 2.90 6.67 -9.86
C SER A 204 2.15 5.56 -9.12
N GLU A 205 2.77 4.39 -8.96
CA GLU A 205 2.17 3.19 -8.36
C GLU A 205 2.72 2.83 -6.98
N HIS A 206 3.92 3.27 -6.63
CA HIS A 206 4.62 2.79 -5.45
C HIS A 206 4.94 3.90 -4.46
N VAL A 207 4.49 3.73 -3.23
CA VAL A 207 4.82 4.62 -2.11
C VAL A 207 6.27 4.46 -1.68
N SER A 208 6.85 5.52 -1.13
CA SER A 208 8.15 5.43 -0.45
C SER A 208 8.02 4.78 0.92
N ARG A 209 9.18 4.35 1.46
CA ARG A 209 9.27 3.90 2.85
C ARG A 209 8.72 4.95 3.83
N THR A 210 9.03 6.23 3.62
CA THR A 210 8.59 7.30 4.52
C THR A 210 7.06 7.38 4.62
N LEU A 211 6.35 7.29 3.51
CA LEU A 211 4.88 7.34 3.53
C LEU A 211 4.28 6.03 4.08
N SER A 212 4.79 4.88 3.67
CA SER A 212 4.30 3.59 4.18
C SER A 212 4.58 3.41 5.68
N TRP A 213 5.71 3.93 6.17
CA TRP A 213 6.02 3.96 7.59
C TRP A 213 5.06 4.86 8.36
N LYS A 214 4.68 6.00 7.77
CA LYS A 214 3.66 6.87 8.38
C LYS A 214 2.31 6.20 8.51
N PHE A 215 1.88 5.41 7.52
CA PHE A 215 0.68 4.58 7.66
C PHE A 215 0.81 3.60 8.83
N PHE A 216 1.94 2.91 8.93
CA PHE A 216 2.19 1.94 9.99
C PHE A 216 2.20 2.60 11.39
N GLU A 217 2.83 3.77 11.54
CA GLU A 217 2.80 4.54 12.81
C GLU A 217 1.38 4.84 13.26
N LEU A 218 0.51 5.29 12.36
CA LEU A 218 -0.87 5.64 12.67
C LEU A 218 -1.70 4.40 13.05
N ILE A 219 -1.51 3.31 12.33
CA ILE A 219 -2.16 2.02 12.64
C ILE A 219 -1.70 1.55 14.03
N CYS A 220 -0.40 1.54 14.30
CA CYS A 220 0.16 1.13 15.59
C CYS A 220 -0.37 1.99 16.75
N ARG A 221 -0.44 3.31 16.56
CA ARG A 221 -1.01 4.22 17.55
C ARG A 221 -2.44 3.81 17.94
N ASP A 222 -3.28 3.56 16.94
CA ASP A 222 -4.69 3.25 17.17
C ASP A 222 -4.90 1.81 17.66
N MET A 223 -3.95 0.91 17.39
CA MET A 223 -3.91 -0.44 17.96
C MET A 223 -3.24 -0.51 19.35
N GLY A 224 -2.71 0.60 19.88
CA GLY A 224 -1.95 0.61 21.13
C GLY A 224 -0.59 -0.09 21.06
N ILE A 225 -0.02 -0.23 19.86
CA ILE A 225 1.28 -0.86 19.63
C ILE A 225 2.39 0.18 19.79
N THR A 226 3.37 -0.11 20.63
CA THR A 226 4.55 0.77 20.81
C THR A 226 5.60 0.48 19.75
N ILE A 227 5.99 1.50 19.00
CA ILE A 227 7.10 1.45 18.05
C ILE A 227 8.39 1.73 18.79
N THR A 228 9.28 0.73 18.86
CA THR A 228 10.61 0.87 19.46
C THR A 228 11.65 1.24 18.41
N GLN A 229 12.81 1.76 18.87
CA GLN A 229 13.95 2.00 17.98
C GLN A 229 14.47 0.72 17.34
N GLU A 230 14.39 -0.40 18.06
CA GLU A 230 14.77 -1.72 17.54
C GLU A 230 13.87 -2.13 16.37
N LEU A 231 12.56 -1.94 16.50
CA LEU A 231 11.61 -2.18 15.40
C LEU A 231 11.92 -1.27 14.20
N ALA A 232 12.15 0.03 14.42
CA ALA A 232 12.46 0.97 13.35
C ALA A 232 13.75 0.63 12.58
N ASN A 233 14.70 -0.03 13.25
CA ASN A 233 15.97 -0.48 12.69
C ASN A 233 15.94 -1.92 12.17
N HIS A 234 14.84 -2.64 12.32
CA HIS A 234 14.73 -4.01 11.83
C HIS A 234 14.93 -4.07 10.31
N PRO A 235 15.61 -5.09 9.74
CA PRO A 235 15.86 -5.20 8.30
C PRO A 235 14.60 -5.04 7.44
N PHE A 236 13.47 -5.58 7.86
CA PHE A 236 12.19 -5.42 7.15
C PHE A 236 11.65 -3.98 7.18
N CYS A 237 12.02 -3.20 8.20
CA CYS A 237 11.57 -1.82 8.34
C CYS A 237 12.48 -0.81 7.64
N VAL A 238 13.78 -1.10 7.53
CA VAL A 238 14.73 -0.22 6.82
C VAL A 238 14.76 -0.46 5.32
N CYS A 239 14.37 -1.64 4.87
CA CYS A 239 14.29 -1.97 3.45
C CYS A 239 13.11 -1.23 2.80
N ASP A 240 13.40 -0.50 1.72
CA ASP A 240 12.36 0.04 0.85
C ASP A 240 12.24 -0.86 -0.39
N PRO A 241 11.18 -1.69 -0.48
CA PRO A 241 11.08 -2.70 -1.52
C PRO A 241 10.95 -2.12 -2.94
N TYR A 242 10.65 -0.84 -3.05
CA TYR A 242 10.42 -0.17 -4.34
C TYR A 242 11.51 0.82 -4.74
N ALA A 243 12.50 1.05 -3.88
CA ALA A 243 13.57 2.01 -4.16
C ALA A 243 14.34 1.69 -5.46
N ALA A 244 14.57 0.41 -5.74
CA ALA A 244 15.29 -0.03 -6.94
C ALA A 244 14.49 0.15 -8.23
N THR A 245 13.17 0.26 -8.15
CA THR A 245 12.27 0.45 -9.31
C THR A 245 11.80 1.89 -9.45
N GLY A 246 12.26 2.77 -8.57
CA GLY A 246 11.86 4.16 -8.51
C GLY A 246 12.30 4.96 -9.73
N ALA A 247 11.41 5.83 -10.23
CA ALA A 247 11.78 6.81 -11.24
C ALA A 247 12.83 7.78 -10.68
N ALA A 248 13.83 8.13 -11.47
CA ALA A 248 14.78 9.16 -11.08
C ALA A 248 14.08 10.52 -11.04
N VAL A 249 14.29 11.27 -9.95
CA VAL A 249 13.87 12.68 -9.86
C VAL A 249 14.91 13.53 -10.58
N ASN A 250 14.55 14.12 -11.69
CA ASN A 250 15.42 14.97 -12.48
C ASN A 250 15.19 16.49 -12.22
N ASP A 251 15.90 17.35 -12.93
CA ASP A 251 15.78 18.80 -12.75
C ASP A 251 14.44 19.35 -13.24
N LEU A 252 13.81 18.70 -14.23
CA LEU A 252 12.46 19.07 -14.68
C LEU A 252 11.43 18.82 -13.58
N ASP A 253 11.53 17.69 -12.91
CA ASP A 253 10.65 17.33 -11.79
C ASP A 253 10.79 18.32 -10.63
N ARG A 254 12.04 18.67 -10.28
CA ARG A 254 12.32 19.64 -9.20
C ARG A 254 11.78 21.02 -9.55
N GLU A 255 12.02 21.49 -10.77
CA GLU A 255 11.54 22.79 -11.23
C GLU A 255 10.02 22.85 -11.33
N ALA A 256 9.39 21.79 -11.87
CA ALA A 256 7.94 21.74 -11.99
C ALA A 256 7.23 21.78 -10.63
N ASN A 257 7.77 21.10 -9.63
CA ASN A 257 7.09 20.83 -8.36
C ASN A 257 7.69 21.56 -7.17
N ASN A 258 8.77 22.30 -7.34
CA ASN A 258 9.56 22.93 -6.27
C ASN A 258 10.09 21.91 -5.23
N TRP A 259 10.35 20.68 -5.65
CA TRP A 259 10.87 19.66 -4.75
C TRP A 259 12.32 19.93 -4.36
N LYS A 260 12.62 19.70 -3.09
CA LYS A 260 13.93 19.96 -2.45
C LYS A 260 14.74 18.70 -2.18
N TYR A 261 14.29 17.55 -2.69
CA TYR A 261 14.95 16.26 -2.53
C TYR A 261 15.44 15.66 -3.83
#